data_611057e89962211be401c339b8757bdb
#
_entry.id   611057e89962211be401c339b8757bdb
#
_cell.length_a   1.000
_cell.length_b   1.000
_cell.length_c   1.000
_cell.angle_alpha   90.00
_cell.angle_beta   90.00
_cell.angle_gamma   90.00
#
_symmetry.space_group_name_H-M   'P 1'
#
loop_
_entity.id
_entity.type
_entity.pdbx_description
1 polymer ?
#
loop_
_entity_poly.entity_id
_entity_poly.type
_entity_poly.pdbx_seq_one_letter_code
_entity_poly.pdbx_strand_id
1 'polypeptide(L)'
;QQHSHYLYIDLKTTSTVSPHLFGHNLEHTRASIMDGLSAQMIRNRKFAGAAARNGVALDWEGIGECVYFANEHRLPGSNANEAYVCHYAHNGMWRRNECQSQMIQNPIPNQVSGIRQKELFLQKDRSYPFAVVVKVQQPLDVRVALTNADGTQIYAETVFPVQPVLAKEDAQEEVDEWQRFETILTPGVDDAHAVISITYTEQAQLLIGAVSMMPDNHFHTMRRDTVEKLKEIGVRLLRWPGGNFAGEYRWQDMFLHPDRRAPMEGYMENETQPFTHGYDMHEIDTDDFIALCREIGAEPFLTINAAWDSPEVCAAWVEYCNGPAESKYGRLRAQRGHQEPYNVKWWSLGNEMGYGHMEGANTPDGYASLVETHARAMLKVTPDLKFVSSGPYPNQEWVDVSIKKLAPIAPYVSLHTYNSVHWDFTSPEGMERCYNEMIRMPIHN
;
A
#
# COMPACT_ATOMS: atom_id res chain seq x y z
N GLN A 1 4.32 13.30 -50.40
CA GLN A 1 3.60 12.04 -50.63
C GLN A 1 2.96 11.60 -49.32
N GLN A 2 1.62 11.61 -49.27
CA GLN A 2 0.89 11.03 -48.15
C GLN A 2 1.07 9.52 -48.21
N HIS A 3 1.81 8.95 -47.29
CA HIS A 3 1.87 7.50 -47.13
C HIS A 3 0.61 7.07 -46.33
N SER A 4 -0.32 6.44 -47.02
CA SER A 4 -1.49 5.85 -46.39
C SER A 4 -1.06 4.50 -45.82
N HIS A 5 -1.17 4.32 -44.53
CA HIS A 5 -0.97 3.04 -43.88
C HIS A 5 -2.34 2.36 -43.75
N TYR A 6 -2.42 1.12 -44.19
CA TYR A 6 -3.64 0.31 -44.12
C TYR A 6 -3.45 -0.82 -43.10
N LEU A 7 -4.38 -0.94 -42.19
CA LEU A 7 -4.51 -2.09 -41.31
C LEU A 7 -5.51 -3.06 -41.96
N TYR A 8 -5.07 -4.27 -42.31
CA TYR A 8 -5.94 -5.33 -42.78
C TYR A 8 -6.32 -6.23 -41.62
N ILE A 9 -7.61 -6.32 -41.32
CA ILE A 9 -8.16 -7.25 -40.32
C ILE A 9 -8.82 -8.40 -41.06
N ASP A 10 -8.26 -9.60 -40.92
CA ASP A 10 -8.88 -10.83 -41.44
C ASP A 10 -9.82 -11.39 -40.37
N LEU A 11 -11.12 -11.21 -40.59
CA LEU A 11 -12.17 -11.71 -39.70
C LEU A 11 -12.42 -13.22 -39.85
N LYS A 12 -11.77 -13.87 -40.80
CA LYS A 12 -11.90 -15.33 -41.01
C LYS A 12 -10.94 -16.14 -40.14
N THR A 13 -9.86 -15.55 -39.73
CA THR A 13 -8.89 -16.19 -38.82
C THR A 13 -9.27 -15.89 -37.37
N THR A 14 -9.81 -16.88 -36.68
CA THR A 14 -10.14 -16.78 -35.26
C THR A 14 -9.27 -17.74 -34.47
N SER A 15 -8.68 -17.23 -33.38
CA SER A 15 -7.97 -18.05 -32.38
C SER A 15 -8.50 -17.71 -30.99
N THR A 16 -8.46 -18.68 -30.11
CA THR A 16 -8.80 -18.43 -28.70
C THR A 16 -7.69 -17.63 -28.06
N VAL A 17 -8.02 -16.45 -27.60
CA VAL A 17 -7.11 -15.62 -26.80
C VAL A 17 -7.27 -15.96 -25.33
N SER A 18 -6.15 -16.17 -24.61
CA SER A 18 -6.21 -16.37 -23.16
C SER A 18 -6.84 -15.16 -22.48
N PRO A 19 -7.81 -15.35 -21.57
CA PRO A 19 -8.36 -14.23 -20.81
C PRO A 19 -7.30 -13.52 -19.95
N HIS A 20 -6.21 -14.20 -19.60
CA HIS A 20 -5.09 -13.61 -18.84
C HIS A 20 -4.32 -12.55 -19.64
N LEU A 21 -4.51 -12.44 -20.96
CA LEU A 21 -3.98 -11.32 -21.75
C LEU A 21 -4.49 -9.96 -21.24
N PHE A 22 -5.68 -9.95 -20.62
CA PHE A 22 -6.30 -8.77 -20.03
C PHE A 22 -5.96 -8.67 -18.52
N GLY A 23 -4.76 -9.08 -18.15
CA GLY A 23 -4.21 -8.93 -16.81
C GLY A 23 -3.65 -7.52 -16.57
N HIS A 24 -3.64 -7.12 -15.32
CA HIS A 24 -3.09 -5.84 -14.86
C HIS A 24 -2.13 -6.06 -13.69
N ASN A 25 -1.29 -5.05 -13.44
CA ASN A 25 -0.40 -5.00 -12.29
C ASN A 25 -0.84 -3.86 -11.38
N LEU A 26 -1.09 -4.16 -10.12
CA LEU A 26 -1.41 -3.19 -9.09
C LEU A 26 -0.17 -3.04 -8.20
N GLU A 27 0.43 -1.88 -8.25
CA GLU A 27 1.64 -1.56 -7.50
C GLU A 27 1.40 -0.47 -6.47
N HIS A 28 2.15 -0.50 -5.38
CA HIS A 28 2.17 0.58 -4.40
C HIS A 28 2.99 1.80 -4.85
N THR A 29 3.80 1.61 -5.90
CA THR A 29 4.58 2.70 -6.50
C THR A 29 3.68 3.76 -7.15
N ARG A 30 4.21 4.96 -7.30
CA ARG A 30 3.55 6.10 -7.95
C ARG A 30 2.17 6.42 -7.37
N ALA A 31 2.00 6.12 -6.08
CA ALA A 31 0.78 6.36 -5.32
C ALA A 31 -0.51 5.74 -5.91
N SER A 32 -0.40 4.73 -6.77
CA SER A 32 -1.58 4.10 -7.38
C SER A 32 -2.54 3.47 -6.35
N ILE A 33 -2.03 3.02 -5.21
CA ILE A 33 -2.86 2.62 -4.07
C ILE A 33 -3.35 3.86 -3.31
N MET A 34 -2.44 4.71 -2.83
CA MET A 34 -2.77 5.79 -1.89
C MET A 34 -3.66 6.89 -2.49
N ASP A 35 -3.40 7.30 -3.73
CA ASP A 35 -4.18 8.34 -4.40
C ASP A 35 -5.22 7.79 -5.39
N GLY A 36 -5.05 6.54 -5.82
CA GLY A 36 -5.92 5.93 -6.82
C GLY A 36 -7.00 5.05 -6.23
N LEU A 37 -6.61 4.05 -5.46
CA LEU A 37 -7.49 2.99 -4.99
C LEU A 37 -7.97 3.19 -3.56
N SER A 38 -7.14 3.72 -2.66
CA SER A 38 -7.49 3.90 -1.25
C SER A 38 -8.66 4.88 -1.07
N ALA A 39 -9.61 4.52 -0.22
CA ALA A 39 -10.70 5.39 0.18
C ALA A 39 -10.32 6.33 1.33
N GLN A 40 -9.10 6.21 1.86
CA GLN A 40 -8.62 7.04 2.96
C GLN A 40 -8.51 8.51 2.52
N MET A 41 -9.18 9.39 3.25
CA MET A 41 -9.22 10.82 2.95
C MET A 41 -8.13 11.63 3.68
N ILE A 42 -7.58 11.08 4.76
CA ILE A 42 -6.57 11.76 5.57
C ILE A 42 -5.18 11.47 4.99
N ARG A 43 -4.52 12.51 4.49
CA ARG A 43 -3.13 12.43 4.03
C ARG A 43 -2.18 12.34 5.20
N ASN A 44 -1.09 11.62 5.03
CA ASN A 44 -0.08 11.39 6.07
C ASN A 44 -0.69 11.05 7.45
N ARG A 45 -1.65 10.17 7.45
CA ARG A 45 -2.50 9.84 8.60
C ARG A 45 -1.76 9.16 9.76
N LYS A 46 -0.52 8.73 9.55
CA LYS A 46 0.37 8.10 10.54
C LYS A 46 1.61 8.94 10.81
N PHE A 47 1.60 10.20 10.42
CA PHE A 47 2.65 11.20 10.68
C PHE A 47 4.04 10.74 10.21
N ALA A 48 4.11 10.01 9.11
CA ALA A 48 5.36 9.49 8.56
C ALA A 48 6.26 10.61 8.03
N GLY A 49 7.57 10.36 8.06
CA GLY A 49 8.56 11.26 7.50
C GLY A 49 9.01 12.38 8.44
N ALA A 50 9.90 13.21 7.91
CA ALA A 50 10.44 14.35 8.66
C ALA A 50 9.35 15.42 8.84
N ALA A 51 9.27 15.98 10.04
CA ALA A 51 8.39 17.10 10.32
C ALA A 51 8.82 18.38 9.60
N ALA A 52 7.89 19.31 9.42
CA ALA A 52 8.18 20.68 9.05
C ALA A 52 9.02 21.37 10.15
N ARG A 53 9.59 22.54 9.85
CA ARG A 53 10.47 23.29 10.80
C ARG A 53 9.81 23.63 12.13
N ASN A 54 8.49 23.74 12.15
CA ASN A 54 7.71 23.99 13.36
C ASN A 54 7.37 22.71 14.16
N GLY A 55 7.85 21.55 13.73
CA GLY A 55 7.61 20.27 14.39
C GLY A 55 6.28 19.61 14.02
N VAL A 56 5.47 20.19 13.15
CA VAL A 56 4.22 19.59 12.66
C VAL A 56 4.53 18.64 11.51
N ALA A 57 3.90 17.46 11.51
CA ALA A 57 4.04 16.49 10.44
C ALA A 57 3.60 17.07 9.09
N LEU A 58 4.20 16.59 8.00
CA LEU A 58 3.82 16.98 6.64
C LEU A 58 2.33 16.70 6.40
N ASP A 59 1.68 17.52 5.56
CA ASP A 59 0.25 17.55 5.28
C ASP A 59 -0.65 18.09 6.40
N TRP A 60 -0.10 18.38 7.56
CA TRP A 60 -0.84 18.95 8.68
C TRP A 60 -0.42 20.40 8.97
N GLU A 61 -1.34 21.17 9.51
CA GLU A 61 -1.10 22.53 10.01
C GLU A 61 -1.38 22.60 11.51
N GLY A 62 -0.52 23.30 12.24
CA GLY A 62 -0.74 23.55 13.68
C GLY A 62 -1.83 24.58 13.93
N ILE A 63 -2.51 24.45 15.08
CA ILE A 63 -3.50 25.38 15.63
C ILE A 63 -3.03 25.81 17.00
N GLY A 64 -2.96 27.12 17.25
CA GLY A 64 -2.53 27.70 18.52
C GLY A 64 -1.00 27.84 18.66
N GLU A 65 -0.59 28.52 19.71
CA GLU A 65 0.84 28.71 20.05
C GLU A 65 1.36 27.51 20.85
N CYS A 66 1.61 26.41 20.17
CA CYS A 66 2.01 25.14 20.77
C CYS A 66 3.46 24.77 20.41
N VAL A 67 4.01 23.86 21.21
CA VAL A 67 5.21 23.11 20.83
C VAL A 67 4.76 21.83 20.15
N TYR A 68 5.31 21.56 18.97
CA TYR A 68 4.98 20.40 18.16
C TYR A 68 6.22 19.54 17.94
N PHE A 69 6.03 18.22 18.03
CA PHE A 69 7.03 17.25 17.59
C PHE A 69 6.34 16.13 16.81
N ALA A 70 6.83 15.86 15.61
CA ALA A 70 6.56 14.61 14.93
C ALA A 70 7.73 13.67 15.22
N ASN A 71 7.46 12.37 15.30
CA ASN A 71 8.44 11.29 15.42
C ASN A 71 9.03 11.04 16.81
N GLU A 72 8.61 11.72 17.84
CA GLU A 72 9.23 11.58 19.17
C GLU A 72 8.70 10.36 19.95
N HIS A 73 7.44 10.01 19.75
CA HIS A 73 6.79 8.90 20.44
C HIS A 73 6.22 7.91 19.43
N ARG A 74 6.53 6.66 19.59
CA ARG A 74 6.16 5.61 18.67
C ARG A 74 4.86 4.93 19.08
N LEU A 75 3.95 4.79 18.14
CA LEU A 75 2.81 3.90 18.31
C LEU A 75 3.31 2.45 18.22
N PRO A 76 3.03 1.57 19.20
CA PRO A 76 3.37 0.16 19.11
C PRO A 76 2.83 -0.45 17.82
N GLY A 77 3.69 -1.03 17.04
CA GLY A 77 3.36 -1.55 15.72
C GLY A 77 4.26 -2.70 15.32
N SER A 78 4.25 -3.02 14.06
CA SER A 78 4.99 -4.14 13.48
C SER A 78 6.51 -4.07 13.71
N ASN A 79 7.06 -2.92 14.07
CA ASN A 79 8.49 -2.74 14.32
C ASN A 79 8.87 -2.74 15.80
N ALA A 80 7.92 -2.80 16.71
CA ALA A 80 8.16 -2.59 18.14
C ALA A 80 9.19 -3.58 18.73
N ASN A 81 9.25 -4.81 18.22
CA ASN A 81 10.09 -5.88 18.78
C ASN A 81 10.96 -6.60 17.74
N GLU A 82 10.96 -6.18 16.49
CA GLU A 82 11.79 -6.78 15.45
C GLU A 82 12.68 -5.72 14.85
N ALA A 83 13.98 -5.85 15.04
CA ALA A 83 14.96 -5.14 14.23
C ALA A 83 14.82 -5.66 12.79
N TYR A 84 13.81 -5.16 12.08
CA TYR A 84 13.78 -5.31 10.63
C TYR A 84 14.88 -4.42 10.10
N VAL A 85 16.03 -5.03 9.91
CA VAL A 85 17.13 -4.38 9.22
C VAL A 85 16.66 -4.24 7.77
N CYS A 86 16.38 -3.01 7.38
CA CYS A 86 16.27 -2.70 5.97
C CYS A 86 17.64 -2.96 5.33
N HIS A 87 17.78 -4.05 4.62
CA HIS A 87 19.02 -4.46 3.97
C HIS A 87 19.36 -3.61 2.74
N TYR A 88 18.57 -2.61 2.43
CA TYR A 88 18.80 -1.69 1.32
C TYR A 88 19.82 -0.63 1.65
N ALA A 89 21.07 -1.04 1.69
CA ALA A 89 22.15 -0.07 1.82
C ALA A 89 22.40 0.73 0.54
N HIS A 90 22.04 0.23 -0.64
CA HIS A 90 22.54 0.83 -1.90
C HIS A 90 21.53 0.98 -3.04
N ASN A 91 20.47 0.18 -3.13
CA ASN A 91 19.55 0.21 -4.29
C ASN A 91 18.07 -0.02 -3.93
N GLY A 92 17.71 0.01 -2.67
CA GLY A 92 16.33 -0.20 -2.24
C GLY A 92 15.43 0.95 -2.66
N MET A 93 14.35 0.63 -3.33
CA MET A 93 13.35 1.62 -3.74
C MET A 93 12.35 1.90 -2.63
N TRP A 94 12.19 0.95 -1.70
CA TRP A 94 11.28 1.06 -0.58
C TRP A 94 11.94 0.57 0.70
N ARG A 95 11.64 1.21 1.80
CA ARG A 95 12.04 0.75 3.14
C ARG A 95 10.90 0.92 4.11
N ARG A 96 10.80 -0.02 5.03
CA ARG A 96 9.83 0.01 6.10
C ARG A 96 10.23 1.05 7.13
N ASN A 97 9.31 1.94 7.45
CA ASN A 97 9.50 2.94 8.47
C ASN A 97 8.83 2.50 9.78
N GLU A 98 9.11 3.21 10.86
CA GLU A 98 8.43 2.97 12.13
C GLU A 98 7.11 3.72 12.19
N CYS A 99 6.18 3.22 12.98
CA CYS A 99 4.97 3.98 13.31
C CYS A 99 5.35 5.19 14.17
N GLN A 100 4.93 6.36 13.74
CA GLN A 100 5.26 7.64 14.35
C GLN A 100 4.03 8.27 15.00
N SER A 101 4.21 9.39 15.68
CA SER A 101 3.11 10.15 16.27
C SER A 101 3.38 11.65 16.18
N GLN A 102 2.31 12.43 16.21
CA GLN A 102 2.37 13.88 16.40
C GLN A 102 2.15 14.23 17.88
N MET A 103 3.14 14.81 18.52
CA MET A 103 2.99 15.42 19.82
C MET A 103 2.57 16.88 19.68
N ILE A 104 1.67 17.33 20.55
CA ILE A 104 1.21 18.71 20.68
C ILE A 104 1.25 19.07 22.16
N GLN A 105 2.09 20.01 22.53
CA GLN A 105 2.15 20.54 23.87
C GLN A 105 1.53 21.93 23.92
N ASN A 106 0.37 22.07 24.53
CA ASN A 106 -0.26 23.35 24.76
C ASN A 106 0.24 23.96 26.11
N PRO A 107 1.00 25.05 26.06
CA PRO A 107 1.47 25.73 27.29
C PRO A 107 0.45 26.72 27.88
N ILE A 108 -0.62 27.05 27.18
CA ILE A 108 -1.54 28.15 27.53
C ILE A 108 -2.94 27.58 27.84
N PRO A 109 -3.43 27.72 29.09
CA PRO A 109 -4.77 27.23 29.42
C PRO A 109 -5.87 27.96 28.64
N ASN A 110 -6.91 27.23 28.27
CA ASN A 110 -8.07 27.72 27.51
C ASN A 110 -7.75 28.22 26.09
N GLN A 111 -6.53 28.00 25.60
CA GLN A 111 -6.22 28.21 24.17
C GLN A 111 -6.65 26.99 23.35
N VAL A 112 -7.36 27.23 22.27
CA VAL A 112 -7.63 26.17 21.28
C VAL A 112 -6.33 25.79 20.61
N SER A 113 -5.94 24.53 20.78
CA SER A 113 -4.65 24.00 20.34
C SER A 113 -4.86 22.67 19.64
N GLY A 114 -4.06 22.36 18.62
CA GLY A 114 -4.21 21.12 17.88
C GLY A 114 -3.59 21.13 16.51
N ILE A 115 -4.11 20.30 15.64
CA ILE A 115 -3.73 20.21 14.22
C ILE A 115 -4.97 20.19 13.33
N ARG A 116 -4.77 20.56 12.07
CA ARG A 116 -5.81 20.48 11.04
C ARG A 116 -5.24 20.04 9.70
N GLN A 117 -6.13 19.53 8.86
CA GLN A 117 -5.84 19.24 7.46
C GLN A 117 -6.94 19.83 6.58
N LYS A 118 -6.55 20.43 5.46
CA LYS A 118 -7.42 21.10 4.49
C LYS A 118 -7.65 20.24 3.25
N GLU A 119 -8.48 20.75 2.35
CA GLU A 119 -8.77 20.16 1.03
C GLU A 119 -9.40 18.77 1.12
N LEU A 120 -10.37 18.59 2.03
CA LEU A 120 -11.18 17.40 2.08
C LEU A 120 -12.45 17.60 1.24
N PHE A 121 -12.74 16.61 0.40
CA PHE A 121 -13.97 16.60 -0.39
C PHE A 121 -15.10 15.93 0.41
N LEU A 122 -16.12 16.68 0.77
CA LEU A 122 -17.30 16.20 1.49
C LEU A 122 -18.54 16.23 0.62
N GLN A 123 -19.37 15.22 0.76
CA GLN A 123 -20.71 15.13 0.15
C GLN A 123 -21.78 15.27 1.21
N LYS A 124 -22.80 16.07 0.89
CA LYS A 124 -23.94 16.28 1.75
C LYS A 124 -24.62 14.95 2.15
N ASP A 125 -24.94 14.84 3.43
CA ASP A 125 -25.64 13.69 4.03
C ASP A 125 -24.89 12.35 3.89
N ARG A 126 -23.62 12.38 3.44
CA ARG A 126 -22.72 11.22 3.42
C ARG A 126 -22.16 10.98 4.81
N SER A 127 -22.18 9.73 5.26
CA SER A 127 -21.54 9.34 6.51
C SER A 127 -20.03 9.06 6.28
N TYR A 128 -19.22 9.60 7.18
CA TYR A 128 -17.76 9.40 7.19
C TYR A 128 -17.34 8.76 8.52
N PRO A 129 -17.19 7.44 8.58
CA PRO A 129 -16.52 6.79 9.71
C PRO A 129 -15.18 7.45 9.96
N PHE A 130 -14.99 7.95 11.16
CA PHE A 130 -13.77 8.61 11.63
C PHE A 130 -13.18 7.84 12.81
N ALA A 131 -11.86 7.76 12.86
CA ALA A 131 -11.15 7.23 14.01
C ALA A 131 -9.88 8.03 14.28
N VAL A 132 -9.52 8.12 15.56
CA VAL A 132 -8.26 8.71 16.00
C VAL A 132 -7.64 7.86 17.11
N VAL A 133 -6.32 7.67 17.03
CA VAL A 133 -5.54 6.98 18.07
C VAL A 133 -4.74 8.01 18.82
N VAL A 134 -4.97 8.10 20.12
CA VAL A 134 -4.36 9.14 20.98
C VAL A 134 -3.78 8.55 22.26
N LYS A 135 -2.83 9.29 22.82
CA LYS A 135 -2.26 9.04 24.16
C LYS A 135 -2.17 10.36 24.92
N VAL A 136 -2.58 10.34 26.19
CA VAL A 136 -2.57 11.51 27.06
C VAL A 136 -1.97 11.15 28.44
N GLN A 137 -1.41 12.14 29.12
CA GLN A 137 -0.88 11.99 30.48
C GLN A 137 -1.85 12.53 31.55
N GLN A 138 -2.83 13.33 31.13
CA GLN A 138 -3.89 13.87 31.98
C GLN A 138 -5.20 13.90 31.18
N PRO A 139 -6.38 14.00 31.85
CA PRO A 139 -7.65 14.10 31.19
C PRO A 139 -7.70 15.25 30.17
N LEU A 140 -8.20 14.97 28.95
CA LEU A 140 -8.40 15.95 27.88
C LEU A 140 -9.74 15.72 27.20
N ASP A 141 -10.38 16.80 26.76
CA ASP A 141 -11.50 16.77 25.85
C ASP A 141 -11.01 17.02 24.41
N VAL A 142 -10.80 15.93 23.67
CA VAL A 142 -10.32 15.99 22.28
C VAL A 142 -11.51 16.22 21.34
N ARG A 143 -11.59 17.42 20.79
CA ARG A 143 -12.62 17.82 19.84
C ARG A 143 -12.17 17.54 18.40
N VAL A 144 -13.02 16.89 17.63
CA VAL A 144 -12.86 16.69 16.18
C VAL A 144 -13.99 17.43 15.46
N ALA A 145 -13.66 18.26 14.47
CA ALA A 145 -14.63 19.02 13.72
C ALA A 145 -14.33 19.05 12.23
N LEU A 146 -15.40 18.93 11.42
CA LEU A 146 -15.40 19.24 9.98
C LEU A 146 -15.97 20.65 9.82
N THR A 147 -15.26 21.51 9.10
CA THR A 147 -15.63 22.90 8.88
C THR A 147 -15.42 23.33 7.44
N ASN A 148 -15.93 24.49 7.07
CA ASN A 148 -15.51 25.19 5.86
C ASN A 148 -14.03 25.64 5.95
N ALA A 149 -13.48 26.14 4.85
CA ALA A 149 -12.05 26.49 4.73
C ALA A 149 -11.55 27.51 5.78
N ASP A 150 -12.38 28.45 6.18
CA ASP A 150 -12.03 29.50 7.17
C ASP A 150 -12.42 29.12 8.62
N GLY A 151 -13.09 28.00 8.83
CA GLY A 151 -13.48 27.51 10.17
C GLY A 151 -14.70 28.22 10.79
N THR A 152 -15.40 29.06 10.02
CA THR A 152 -16.56 29.82 10.52
C THR A 152 -17.86 29.02 10.59
N GLN A 153 -17.95 27.97 9.78
CA GLN A 153 -19.10 27.08 9.73
C GLN A 153 -18.70 25.65 10.11
N ILE A 154 -19.34 25.10 11.13
CA ILE A 154 -19.15 23.69 11.53
C ILE A 154 -20.17 22.83 10.77
N TYR A 155 -19.69 21.78 10.11
CA TYR A 155 -20.50 20.83 9.36
C TYR A 155 -20.86 19.59 10.17
N ALA A 156 -19.90 19.10 10.96
CA ALA A 156 -20.07 18.02 11.93
C ALA A 156 -18.99 18.11 12.99
N GLU A 157 -19.28 17.70 14.21
CA GLU A 157 -18.28 17.66 15.29
C GLU A 157 -18.57 16.58 16.31
N THR A 158 -17.56 16.21 17.05
CA THR A 158 -17.63 15.35 18.22
C THR A 158 -16.54 15.72 19.23
N VAL A 159 -16.75 15.33 20.50
CA VAL A 159 -15.75 15.47 21.56
C VAL A 159 -15.55 14.12 22.22
N PHE A 160 -14.29 13.71 22.34
CA PHE A 160 -13.89 12.50 23.04
C PHE A 160 -13.27 12.87 24.40
N PRO A 161 -13.88 12.50 25.53
CA PRO A 161 -13.27 12.63 26.82
C PRO A 161 -12.19 11.56 27.00
N VAL A 162 -10.92 11.94 26.82
CA VAL A 162 -9.78 11.01 26.88
C VAL A 162 -9.20 11.04 28.30
N GLN A 163 -9.05 9.86 28.89
CA GLN A 163 -8.43 9.67 30.19
C GLN A 163 -7.07 8.99 30.02
N PRO A 164 -6.05 9.32 30.85
CA PRO A 164 -4.81 8.59 30.81
C PRO A 164 -5.01 7.12 31.18
N VAL A 165 -4.35 6.23 30.45
CA VAL A 165 -4.27 4.82 30.83
C VAL A 165 -3.16 4.68 31.86
N LEU A 166 -3.52 4.28 33.08
CA LEU A 166 -2.57 4.07 34.17
C LEU A 166 -2.06 2.62 34.14
N ALA A 167 -0.75 2.47 34.03
CA ALA A 167 -0.13 1.17 34.27
C ALA A 167 -0.36 0.75 35.72
N LYS A 168 -0.78 -0.50 35.94
CA LYS A 168 -0.84 -1.04 37.32
C LYS A 168 0.60 -1.28 37.77
N GLU A 169 0.93 -0.89 39.02
CA GLU A 169 2.27 -1.04 39.58
C GLU A 169 2.81 -2.49 39.51
N ASP A 170 1.93 -3.48 39.49
CA ASP A 170 2.29 -4.91 39.42
C ASP A 170 2.10 -5.55 38.04
N ALA A 171 1.91 -4.75 36.96
CA ALA A 171 1.71 -5.31 35.62
C ALA A 171 3.01 -5.94 35.11
N GLN A 172 2.98 -7.25 34.87
CA GLN A 172 4.10 -7.99 34.25
C GLN A 172 4.23 -7.74 32.73
N GLU A 173 3.20 -7.11 32.12
CA GLU A 173 3.14 -6.77 30.70
C GLU A 173 3.11 -5.26 30.52
N GLU A 174 3.77 -4.79 29.46
CA GLU A 174 3.73 -3.38 29.06
C GLU A 174 2.28 -3.01 28.69
N VAL A 175 1.75 -1.98 29.35
CA VAL A 175 0.39 -1.50 29.10
C VAL A 175 0.39 -0.62 27.88
N ASP A 176 -0.46 -0.95 26.90
CA ASP A 176 -0.69 -0.09 25.75
C ASP A 176 -1.49 1.16 26.19
N GLU A 177 -0.78 2.28 26.30
CA GLU A 177 -1.37 3.56 26.70
C GLU A 177 -2.12 4.27 25.54
N TRP A 178 -2.04 3.75 24.33
CA TRP A 178 -2.73 4.29 23.18
C TRP A 178 -4.20 3.86 23.14
N GLN A 179 -5.08 4.81 22.93
CA GLN A 179 -6.53 4.62 22.91
C GLN A 179 -7.09 5.01 21.54
N ARG A 180 -7.97 4.19 21.02
CA ARG A 180 -8.64 4.42 19.73
C ARG A 180 -10.09 4.85 19.98
N PHE A 181 -10.45 6.02 19.47
CA PHE A 181 -11.80 6.58 19.50
C PHE A 181 -12.40 6.62 18.11
N GLU A 182 -13.68 6.33 18.02
CA GLU A 182 -14.43 6.27 16.77
C GLU A 182 -15.72 7.07 16.83
N THR A 183 -16.10 7.63 15.69
CA THR A 183 -17.40 8.28 15.49
C THR A 183 -17.79 8.24 14.01
N ILE A 184 -18.99 8.69 13.71
CA ILE A 184 -19.45 8.95 12.34
C ILE A 184 -19.70 10.44 12.21
N LEU A 185 -19.03 11.09 11.25
CA LEU A 185 -19.24 12.49 10.91
C LEU A 185 -20.13 12.57 9.67
N THR A 186 -21.22 13.32 9.75
CA THR A 186 -22.19 13.47 8.64
C THR A 186 -22.42 14.95 8.37
N PRO A 187 -21.73 15.53 7.35
CA PRO A 187 -21.90 16.93 6.99
C PRO A 187 -23.24 17.17 6.29
N GLY A 188 -23.91 18.27 6.61
CA GLY A 188 -25.14 18.68 5.96
C GLY A 188 -24.96 19.44 4.66
N VAL A 189 -23.76 19.50 4.08
CA VAL A 189 -23.38 20.29 2.90
C VAL A 189 -22.41 19.54 2.01
N ASP A 190 -22.37 19.90 0.72
CA ASP A 190 -21.26 19.57 -0.18
C ASP A 190 -20.16 20.61 -0.01
N ASP A 191 -18.92 20.18 0.15
CA ASP A 191 -17.74 21.08 0.16
C ASP A 191 -16.52 20.35 -0.41
N ALA A 192 -15.88 20.96 -1.39
CA ALA A 192 -14.67 20.43 -2.02
C ALA A 192 -13.38 20.84 -1.27
N HIS A 193 -13.46 21.77 -0.33
CA HIS A 193 -12.33 22.38 0.36
C HIS A 193 -12.50 22.38 1.88
N ALA A 194 -13.23 21.39 2.41
CA ALA A 194 -13.47 21.27 3.84
C ALA A 194 -12.18 21.04 4.62
N VAL A 195 -12.26 21.35 5.91
CA VAL A 195 -11.16 21.21 6.87
C VAL A 195 -11.57 20.24 7.96
N ILE A 196 -10.69 19.32 8.32
CA ILE A 196 -10.78 18.56 9.56
C ILE A 196 -9.80 19.13 10.56
N SER A 197 -10.25 19.30 11.83
CA SER A 197 -9.40 19.71 12.95
C SER A 197 -9.54 18.76 14.13
N ILE A 198 -8.40 18.53 14.81
CA ILE A 198 -8.32 17.77 16.06
C ILE A 198 -7.72 18.73 17.10
N THR A 199 -8.51 19.13 18.07
CA THR A 199 -8.18 20.22 19.00
C THR A 199 -8.54 19.90 20.44
N TYR A 200 -7.94 20.62 21.38
CA TYR A 200 -8.25 20.62 22.81
C TYR A 200 -7.92 21.99 23.41
N THR A 201 -8.28 22.23 24.68
CA THR A 201 -8.12 23.54 25.32
C THR A 201 -7.30 23.50 26.59
N GLU A 202 -7.06 22.34 27.14
CA GLU A 202 -6.33 22.15 28.41
C GLU A 202 -4.84 22.45 28.23
N GLN A 203 -4.22 22.96 29.30
CA GLN A 203 -2.77 23.09 29.37
C GLN A 203 -2.13 21.72 29.57
N ALA A 204 -1.88 21.02 28.48
CA ALA A 204 -1.51 19.62 28.50
C ALA A 204 -0.77 19.18 27.23
N GLN A 205 -0.36 17.90 27.21
CA GLN A 205 0.22 17.23 26.07
C GLN A 205 -0.79 16.24 25.49
N LEU A 206 -0.98 16.31 24.15
CA LEU A 206 -1.70 15.32 23.34
C LEU A 206 -0.73 14.67 22.36
N LEU A 207 -0.74 13.34 22.32
CA LEU A 207 -0.08 12.57 21.25
C LEU A 207 -1.13 11.94 20.36
N ILE A 208 -0.96 12.08 19.05
CA ILE A 208 -1.84 11.50 18.04
C ILE A 208 -1.01 10.49 17.22
N GLY A 209 -1.36 9.21 17.27
CA GLY A 209 -0.63 8.12 16.60
C GLY A 209 -1.15 7.81 15.20
N ALA A 210 -2.46 7.92 15.00
CA ALA A 210 -3.08 7.72 13.71
C ALA A 210 -4.44 8.43 13.61
N VAL A 211 -4.80 8.81 12.40
CA VAL A 211 -6.12 9.37 12.07
C VAL A 211 -6.68 8.65 10.86
N SER A 212 -7.96 8.35 10.83
CA SER A 212 -8.63 7.71 9.71
C SER A 212 -9.99 8.35 9.45
N MET A 213 -10.31 8.60 8.19
CA MET A 213 -11.64 8.99 7.75
C MET A 213 -11.87 8.50 6.33
N MET A 214 -12.97 7.78 6.12
CA MET A 214 -13.35 7.25 4.80
C MET A 214 -14.85 7.46 4.57
N PRO A 215 -15.31 7.59 3.32
CA PRO A 215 -16.76 7.60 3.05
C PRO A 215 -17.36 6.21 3.32
N ASP A 216 -18.60 6.16 3.79
CA ASP A 216 -19.30 4.93 4.19
C ASP A 216 -19.52 3.92 3.05
N ASN A 217 -19.44 4.37 1.80
CA ASN A 217 -19.64 3.53 0.62
C ASN A 217 -18.32 2.91 0.09
N HIS A 218 -17.23 2.96 0.83
CA HIS A 218 -16.00 2.30 0.43
C HIS A 218 -16.17 0.78 0.31
N PHE A 219 -15.35 0.15 -0.50
CA PHE A 219 -15.26 -1.31 -0.61
C PHE A 219 -14.02 -1.78 0.14
N HIS A 220 -14.20 -2.39 1.30
CA HIS A 220 -13.11 -2.62 2.23
C HIS A 220 -12.42 -1.28 2.57
N THR A 221 -11.18 -1.07 2.19
CA THR A 221 -10.48 0.21 2.34
C THR A 221 -10.37 0.98 1.02
N MET A 222 -11.08 0.52 -0.03
CA MET A 222 -10.91 0.99 -1.41
C MET A 222 -12.08 1.87 -1.86
N ARG A 223 -11.80 2.79 -2.74
CA ARG A 223 -12.79 3.65 -3.40
C ARG A 223 -13.73 2.82 -4.27
N ARG A 224 -15.02 2.91 -3.99
CA ARG A 224 -16.05 2.17 -4.72
C ARG A 224 -16.05 2.52 -6.22
N ASP A 225 -15.92 3.79 -6.56
CA ASP A 225 -15.90 4.24 -7.95
C ASP A 225 -14.71 3.66 -8.74
N THR A 226 -13.54 3.55 -8.13
CA THR A 226 -12.35 2.93 -8.74
C THR A 226 -12.57 1.42 -8.91
N VAL A 227 -13.12 0.73 -7.93
CA VAL A 227 -13.42 -0.71 -8.01
C VAL A 227 -14.43 -0.98 -9.14
N GLU A 228 -15.48 -0.16 -9.28
CA GLU A 228 -16.46 -0.30 -10.37
C GLU A 228 -15.81 -0.08 -11.74
N LYS A 229 -14.87 0.87 -11.86
CA LYS A 229 -14.12 1.07 -13.12
C LYS A 229 -13.20 -0.10 -13.46
N LEU A 230 -12.53 -0.72 -12.49
CA LEU A 230 -11.74 -1.92 -12.70
C LEU A 230 -12.62 -3.09 -13.18
N LYS A 231 -13.84 -3.20 -12.64
CA LYS A 231 -14.82 -4.19 -13.07
C LYS A 231 -15.30 -3.95 -14.50
N GLU A 232 -15.59 -2.68 -14.89
CA GLU A 232 -15.98 -2.29 -16.24
C GLU A 232 -14.86 -2.60 -17.28
N ILE A 233 -13.59 -2.36 -16.93
CA ILE A 233 -12.44 -2.69 -17.78
C ILE A 233 -12.35 -4.19 -18.05
N GLY A 234 -12.85 -5.02 -17.14
CA GLY A 234 -12.86 -6.47 -17.28
C GLY A 234 -11.52 -7.12 -17.02
N VAL A 235 -10.80 -6.66 -16.00
CA VAL A 235 -9.53 -7.26 -15.53
C VAL A 235 -9.72 -8.74 -15.24
N ARG A 236 -8.83 -9.61 -15.76
CA ARG A 236 -8.95 -11.07 -15.63
C ARG A 236 -7.87 -11.70 -14.77
N LEU A 237 -6.77 -11.01 -14.58
CA LEU A 237 -5.67 -11.41 -13.72
C LEU A 237 -5.11 -10.13 -13.10
N LEU A 238 -4.94 -10.08 -11.80
CA LEU A 238 -4.39 -8.91 -11.12
C LEU A 238 -3.18 -9.32 -10.29
N ARG A 239 -2.02 -8.74 -10.62
CA ARG A 239 -0.76 -8.97 -9.91
C ARG A 239 -0.59 -7.95 -8.78
N TRP A 240 -0.15 -8.40 -7.60
CA TRP A 240 0.08 -7.58 -6.41
C TRP A 240 1.09 -8.27 -5.46
N PRO A 241 1.82 -7.59 -4.58
CA PRO A 241 1.80 -6.15 -4.26
C PRO A 241 2.56 -5.28 -5.26
N GLY A 242 2.94 -5.81 -6.38
CA GLY A 242 3.50 -5.08 -7.49
C GLY A 242 4.93 -5.45 -7.81
N GLY A 243 5.67 -4.48 -8.34
CA GLY A 243 7.04 -4.57 -8.78
C GLY A 243 8.04 -4.55 -7.61
N ASN A 244 8.87 -3.51 -7.55
CA ASN A 244 9.94 -3.41 -6.54
C ASN A 244 9.43 -3.36 -5.10
N PHE A 245 8.22 -2.87 -4.88
CA PHE A 245 7.58 -2.91 -3.56
C PHE A 245 7.47 -4.34 -3.00
N ALA A 246 7.32 -5.36 -3.84
CA ALA A 246 7.25 -6.75 -3.40
C ALA A 246 8.49 -7.23 -2.64
N GLY A 247 9.66 -6.65 -2.93
CA GLY A 247 10.91 -6.96 -2.23
C GLY A 247 10.98 -6.46 -0.79
N GLU A 248 10.07 -5.57 -0.40
CA GLU A 248 9.99 -5.00 0.95
C GLU A 248 8.72 -5.42 1.69
N TYR A 249 7.74 -5.94 0.95
CA TYR A 249 6.44 -6.24 1.50
C TYR A 249 6.50 -7.41 2.48
N ARG A 250 6.05 -7.16 3.71
CA ARG A 250 5.84 -8.20 4.74
C ARG A 250 4.36 -8.49 4.85
N TRP A 251 3.94 -9.62 4.29
CA TRP A 251 2.54 -10.01 4.30
C TRP A 251 1.98 -10.21 5.73
N GLN A 252 2.82 -10.56 6.70
CA GLN A 252 2.43 -10.76 8.11
C GLN A 252 1.94 -9.48 8.79
N ASP A 253 2.30 -8.30 8.27
CA ASP A 253 1.82 -7.04 8.82
C ASP A 253 0.29 -6.90 8.74
N MET A 254 -0.35 -7.71 7.89
CA MET A 254 -1.81 -7.82 7.83
C MET A 254 -2.47 -8.23 9.15
N PHE A 255 -1.74 -8.89 10.05
CA PHE A 255 -2.27 -9.27 11.37
C PHE A 255 -2.34 -8.10 12.34
N LEU A 256 -1.71 -6.97 12.01
CA LEU A 256 -1.85 -5.74 12.77
C LEU A 256 -3.04 -4.93 12.26
N HIS A 257 -3.62 -4.14 13.16
CA HIS A 257 -4.59 -3.12 12.76
C HIS A 257 -3.93 -2.15 11.76
N PRO A 258 -4.64 -1.67 10.70
CA PRO A 258 -4.06 -0.75 9.72
C PRO A 258 -3.35 0.48 10.32
N ASP A 259 -3.83 0.99 11.46
CA ASP A 259 -3.19 2.13 12.16
C ASP A 259 -1.80 1.78 12.71
N ARG A 260 -1.52 0.50 12.91
CA ARG A 260 -0.25 -0.01 13.49
C ARG A 260 0.69 -0.64 12.47
N ARG A 261 0.28 -0.75 11.21
CA ARG A 261 1.16 -1.22 10.13
C ARG A 261 2.17 -0.13 9.82
N ALA A 262 3.45 -0.49 9.79
CA ALA A 262 4.50 0.47 9.49
C ALA A 262 4.34 1.08 8.09
N PRO A 263 4.46 2.40 7.93
CA PRO A 263 4.54 3.02 6.62
C PRO A 263 5.78 2.53 5.86
N MET A 264 5.65 2.38 4.55
CA MET A 264 6.75 2.03 3.64
C MET A 264 7.25 3.30 2.97
N GLU A 265 8.56 3.56 3.03
CA GLU A 265 9.19 4.73 2.42
C GLU A 265 9.81 4.37 1.07
N GLY A 266 9.43 5.08 0.01
CA GLY A 266 10.03 4.94 -1.31
C GLY A 266 11.38 5.64 -1.40
N TYR A 267 12.35 4.98 -2.03
CA TYR A 267 13.71 5.50 -2.19
C TYR A 267 13.77 6.70 -3.15
N MET A 268 12.98 6.69 -4.20
CA MET A 268 12.95 7.77 -5.17
C MET A 268 11.73 8.66 -4.95
N GLU A 269 11.92 9.96 -4.79
CA GLU A 269 10.84 10.93 -4.75
C GLU A 269 9.92 10.83 -5.98
N ASN A 270 10.45 10.39 -7.12
CA ASN A 270 9.71 10.16 -8.36
C ASN A 270 8.84 8.88 -8.36
N GLU A 271 9.14 7.92 -7.49
CA GLU A 271 8.32 6.70 -7.33
C GLU A 271 7.07 6.96 -6.51
N THR A 272 7.06 8.06 -5.80
CA THR A 272 6.04 8.47 -4.87
C THR A 272 5.44 9.79 -5.30
N GLN A 273 4.14 9.87 -5.28
CA GLN A 273 3.44 11.09 -5.65
C GLN A 273 3.65 12.18 -4.60
N PRO A 274 3.57 13.46 -4.98
CA PRO A 274 3.68 14.58 -4.04
C PRO A 274 2.75 14.49 -2.84
N PHE A 275 1.59 13.87 -3.01
CA PHE A 275 0.56 13.75 -1.96
C PHE A 275 0.94 12.79 -0.83
N THR A 276 1.83 11.84 -1.06
CA THR A 276 2.25 10.87 -0.04
C THR A 276 3.63 11.17 0.52
N HIS A 277 4.32 12.18 0.00
CA HIS A 277 5.70 12.53 0.37
C HIS A 277 6.67 11.33 0.37
N GLY A 278 6.40 10.36 -0.48
CA GLY A 278 7.25 9.19 -0.52
C GLY A 278 6.81 8.02 0.35
N TYR A 279 5.67 8.08 1.01
CA TYR A 279 5.23 7.04 1.93
C TYR A 279 3.98 6.32 1.42
N ASP A 280 4.00 4.99 1.53
CA ASP A 280 2.80 4.15 1.46
C ASP A 280 2.35 3.80 2.87
N MET A 281 1.09 4.03 3.19
CA MET A 281 0.55 3.83 4.54
C MET A 281 0.11 2.40 4.83
N HIS A 282 0.39 1.45 3.94
CA HIS A 282 0.11 0.04 4.08
C HIS A 282 -1.37 -0.24 4.41
N GLU A 283 -2.25 0.37 3.60
CA GLU A 283 -3.71 0.29 3.81
C GLU A 283 -4.31 -1.04 3.37
N ILE A 284 -3.80 -1.61 2.28
CA ILE A 284 -4.34 -2.81 1.64
C ILE A 284 -3.53 -4.03 2.07
N ASP A 285 -4.20 -5.08 2.48
CA ASP A 285 -3.61 -6.36 2.81
C ASP A 285 -4.06 -7.49 1.86
N THR A 286 -3.65 -8.72 2.17
CA THR A 286 -4.00 -9.89 1.37
C THR A 286 -5.52 -10.10 1.27
N ASP A 287 -6.25 -9.91 2.36
CA ASP A 287 -7.71 -10.13 2.38
C ASP A 287 -8.42 -9.09 1.51
N ASP A 288 -8.02 -7.83 1.61
CA ASP A 288 -8.54 -6.74 0.81
C ASP A 288 -8.26 -6.96 -0.68
N PHE A 289 -7.04 -7.38 -1.01
CA PHE A 289 -6.65 -7.69 -2.39
C PHE A 289 -7.45 -8.86 -2.98
N ILE A 290 -7.63 -9.93 -2.21
CA ILE A 290 -8.45 -11.09 -2.66
C ILE A 290 -9.92 -10.67 -2.82
N ALA A 291 -10.45 -9.85 -1.91
CA ALA A 291 -11.81 -9.33 -2.03
C ALA A 291 -11.96 -8.48 -3.30
N LEU A 292 -10.98 -7.62 -3.61
CA LEU A 292 -10.95 -6.86 -4.86
C LEU A 292 -10.96 -7.78 -6.09
N CYS A 293 -10.09 -8.78 -6.14
CA CYS A 293 -10.03 -9.72 -7.25
C CYS A 293 -11.37 -10.41 -7.47
N ARG A 294 -12.06 -10.85 -6.42
CA ARG A 294 -13.38 -11.49 -6.49
C ARG A 294 -14.45 -10.52 -6.99
N GLU A 295 -14.45 -9.29 -6.48
CA GLU A 295 -15.42 -8.26 -6.88
C GLU A 295 -15.32 -7.91 -8.37
N ILE A 296 -14.09 -7.79 -8.89
CA ILE A 296 -13.88 -7.43 -10.30
C ILE A 296 -13.84 -8.63 -11.26
N GLY A 297 -13.88 -9.87 -10.74
CA GLY A 297 -13.84 -11.11 -11.54
C GLY A 297 -12.43 -11.45 -12.08
N ALA A 298 -11.38 -11.05 -11.35
CA ALA A 298 -9.98 -11.34 -11.67
C ALA A 298 -9.43 -12.52 -10.86
N GLU A 299 -8.48 -13.27 -11.43
CA GLU A 299 -7.66 -14.21 -10.68
C GLU A 299 -6.57 -13.43 -9.92
N PRO A 300 -6.33 -13.72 -8.63
CA PRO A 300 -5.25 -13.11 -7.88
C PRO A 300 -3.90 -13.70 -8.30
N PHE A 301 -2.91 -12.82 -8.48
CA PHE A 301 -1.53 -13.18 -8.79
C PHE A 301 -0.60 -12.48 -7.78
N LEU A 302 -0.06 -13.24 -6.85
CA LEU A 302 0.77 -12.72 -5.77
C LEU A 302 2.26 -12.79 -6.12
N THR A 303 3.01 -11.75 -5.75
CA THR A 303 4.46 -11.69 -5.90
C THR A 303 5.12 -11.85 -4.53
N ILE A 304 5.92 -12.91 -4.34
CA ILE A 304 6.63 -13.13 -3.08
C ILE A 304 7.84 -12.20 -2.94
N ASN A 305 8.21 -11.90 -1.71
CA ASN A 305 9.49 -11.30 -1.39
C ASN A 305 10.58 -12.38 -1.38
N ALA A 306 11.06 -12.77 -2.57
CA ALA A 306 12.06 -13.82 -2.70
C ALA A 306 13.47 -13.37 -2.31
N ALA A 307 13.70 -12.07 -2.15
CA ALA A 307 15.01 -11.54 -1.79
C ALA A 307 15.31 -11.66 -0.28
N TRP A 308 14.30 -11.43 0.55
CA TRP A 308 14.50 -11.30 2.00
C TRP A 308 13.70 -12.30 2.83
N ASP A 309 12.54 -12.74 2.34
CA ASP A 309 11.74 -13.74 3.04
C ASP A 309 12.33 -15.14 2.85
N SER A 310 12.32 -15.93 3.92
CA SER A 310 12.72 -17.34 3.81
C SER A 310 11.67 -18.15 3.03
N PRO A 311 12.05 -19.32 2.49
CA PRO A 311 11.11 -20.24 1.86
C PRO A 311 9.91 -20.60 2.76
N GLU A 312 10.13 -20.68 4.09
CA GLU A 312 9.09 -20.98 5.09
C GLU A 312 8.09 -19.81 5.23
N VAL A 313 8.56 -18.57 5.16
CA VAL A 313 7.71 -17.39 5.21
C VAL A 313 6.83 -17.32 3.96
N CYS A 314 7.38 -17.59 2.79
CA CYS A 314 6.61 -17.64 1.54
C CYS A 314 5.61 -18.82 1.55
N ALA A 315 6.00 -19.98 2.04
CA ALA A 315 5.11 -21.14 2.20
C ALA A 315 3.97 -20.84 3.21
N ALA A 316 4.27 -20.10 4.28
CA ALA A 316 3.27 -19.66 5.25
C ALA A 316 2.23 -18.72 4.63
N TRP A 317 2.62 -17.86 3.67
CA TRP A 317 1.67 -17.04 2.94
C TRP A 317 0.77 -17.87 2.03
N VAL A 318 1.32 -18.90 1.37
CA VAL A 318 0.51 -19.88 0.63
C VAL A 318 -0.45 -20.61 1.56
N GLU A 319 0.00 -21.02 2.75
CA GLU A 319 -0.86 -21.68 3.75
C GLU A 319 -1.98 -20.75 4.24
N TYR A 320 -1.67 -19.45 4.45
CA TYR A 320 -2.70 -18.47 4.76
C TYR A 320 -3.76 -18.41 3.66
N CYS A 321 -3.35 -18.35 2.41
CA CYS A 321 -4.28 -18.27 1.28
C CYS A 321 -5.03 -19.58 1.00
N ASN A 322 -4.36 -20.72 1.08
CA ASN A 322 -4.85 -21.98 0.51
C ASN A 322 -4.99 -23.12 1.53
N GLY A 323 -4.41 -22.99 2.70
CA GLY A 323 -4.48 -24.00 3.74
C GLY A 323 -5.87 -24.16 4.35
N PRO A 324 -6.22 -25.34 4.86
CA PRO A 324 -7.49 -25.56 5.57
C PRO A 324 -7.52 -24.74 6.88
N ALA A 325 -8.73 -24.46 7.38
CA ALA A 325 -8.93 -23.65 8.59
C ALA A 325 -8.29 -24.24 9.86
N GLU A 326 -7.97 -25.52 9.87
CA GLU A 326 -7.29 -26.24 10.97
C GLU A 326 -5.78 -26.03 10.95
N SER A 327 -5.20 -25.66 9.81
CA SER A 327 -3.77 -25.39 9.71
C SER A 327 -3.37 -24.11 10.45
N LYS A 328 -2.09 -23.90 10.69
CA LYS A 328 -1.60 -22.77 11.47
C LYS A 328 -2.06 -21.43 10.89
N TYR A 329 -1.77 -21.17 9.62
CA TYR A 329 -2.08 -19.90 8.96
C TYR A 329 -3.49 -19.87 8.37
N GLY A 330 -4.07 -21.02 7.99
CA GLY A 330 -5.48 -21.13 7.64
C GLY A 330 -6.40 -20.76 8.80
N ARG A 331 -6.01 -21.09 10.03
CA ARG A 331 -6.74 -20.68 11.25
C ARG A 331 -6.73 -19.16 11.42
N LEU A 332 -5.60 -18.50 11.18
CA LEU A 332 -5.52 -17.04 11.25
C LEU A 332 -6.43 -16.38 10.21
N ARG A 333 -6.49 -16.94 8.98
CA ARG A 333 -7.46 -16.50 7.97
C ARG A 333 -8.90 -16.66 8.47
N ALA A 334 -9.24 -17.82 9.02
CA ALA A 334 -10.58 -18.10 9.55
C ALA A 334 -10.96 -17.16 10.71
N GLN A 335 -10.03 -16.84 11.61
CA GLN A 335 -10.22 -15.86 12.69
C GLN A 335 -10.47 -14.44 12.16
N ARG A 336 -9.97 -14.11 10.98
CA ARG A 336 -10.25 -12.85 10.28
C ARG A 336 -11.58 -12.86 9.49
N GLY A 337 -12.39 -13.91 9.64
CA GLY A 337 -13.70 -14.02 9.00
C GLY A 337 -13.73 -14.79 7.67
N HIS A 338 -12.61 -15.35 7.25
CA HIS A 338 -12.49 -16.05 5.95
C HIS A 338 -12.25 -17.54 6.17
N GLN A 339 -13.35 -18.28 6.42
CA GLN A 339 -13.30 -19.70 6.73
C GLN A 339 -12.71 -20.54 5.59
N GLU A 340 -13.17 -20.28 4.36
CA GLU A 340 -12.77 -21.05 3.18
C GLU A 340 -11.42 -20.59 2.60
N PRO A 341 -10.60 -21.53 2.08
CA PRO A 341 -9.38 -21.19 1.37
C PRO A 341 -9.63 -20.27 0.17
N TYR A 342 -8.73 -19.34 -0.06
CA TYR A 342 -8.79 -18.43 -1.20
C TYR A 342 -8.44 -19.09 -2.53
N ASN A 343 -7.72 -20.22 -2.50
CA ASN A 343 -7.30 -20.97 -3.68
C ASN A 343 -6.47 -20.14 -4.68
N VAL A 344 -5.56 -19.33 -4.20
CA VAL A 344 -4.64 -18.54 -5.03
C VAL A 344 -3.69 -19.48 -5.76
N LYS A 345 -3.72 -19.42 -7.09
CA LYS A 345 -2.92 -20.32 -7.95
C LYS A 345 -1.65 -19.66 -8.49
N TRP A 346 -1.69 -18.36 -8.80
CA TRP A 346 -0.61 -17.65 -9.46
C TRP A 346 0.33 -16.96 -8.49
N TRP A 347 1.64 -17.25 -8.62
CA TRP A 347 2.68 -16.72 -7.75
C TRP A 347 3.91 -16.33 -8.56
N SER A 348 4.34 -15.07 -8.46
CA SER A 348 5.62 -14.61 -9.02
C SER A 348 6.74 -14.89 -8.04
N LEU A 349 7.82 -15.49 -8.54
CA LEU A 349 9.02 -15.80 -7.77
C LEU A 349 9.95 -14.56 -7.71
N GLY A 350 9.49 -13.55 -6.97
CA GLY A 350 10.14 -12.24 -6.87
C GLY A 350 9.72 -11.29 -7.99
N ASN A 351 10.39 -10.14 -8.03
CA ASN A 351 10.25 -9.11 -9.06
C ASN A 351 11.62 -8.67 -9.53
N GLU A 352 11.84 -8.69 -10.86
CA GLU A 352 13.07 -8.18 -11.50
C GLU A 352 14.38 -8.62 -10.79
N MET A 353 14.40 -9.86 -10.34
CA MET A 353 15.56 -10.42 -9.66
C MET A 353 16.78 -10.37 -10.58
N GLY A 354 17.95 -9.98 -10.04
CA GLY A 354 19.18 -9.88 -10.80
C GLY A 354 19.55 -8.48 -11.31
N TYR A 355 18.68 -7.49 -11.16
CA TYR A 355 19.02 -6.09 -11.48
C TYR A 355 19.79 -5.36 -10.36
N GLY A 356 20.18 -6.06 -9.30
CA GLY A 356 20.99 -5.49 -8.22
C GLY A 356 20.23 -4.76 -7.12
N HIS A 357 18.94 -4.51 -7.31
CA HIS A 357 18.07 -3.90 -6.29
C HIS A 357 17.28 -4.94 -5.48
N MET A 358 17.42 -6.22 -5.81
CA MET A 358 16.94 -7.34 -5.02
C MET A 358 18.07 -8.32 -4.78
N GLU A 359 18.53 -8.45 -3.55
CA GLU A 359 19.63 -9.35 -3.21
C GLU A 359 19.26 -10.82 -3.34
N GLY A 360 20.29 -11.66 -3.37
CA GLY A 360 20.19 -13.12 -3.38
C GLY A 360 20.28 -13.74 -4.76
N ALA A 361 20.25 -12.96 -5.84
CA ALA A 361 20.18 -13.53 -7.18
C ALA A 361 20.85 -12.64 -8.25
N ASN A 362 22.13 -12.30 -8.05
CA ASN A 362 22.87 -11.48 -9.01
C ASN A 362 23.42 -12.29 -10.20
N THR A 363 23.21 -13.60 -10.20
CA THR A 363 23.57 -14.51 -11.29
C THR A 363 22.38 -15.40 -11.65
N PRO A 364 22.29 -15.89 -12.91
CA PRO A 364 21.22 -16.80 -13.31
C PRO A 364 21.15 -18.08 -12.47
N ASP A 365 22.30 -18.66 -12.12
CA ASP A 365 22.39 -19.84 -11.27
C ASP A 365 21.97 -19.58 -9.84
N GLY A 366 22.40 -18.45 -9.27
CA GLY A 366 22.01 -18.02 -7.91
C GLY A 366 20.51 -17.81 -7.82
N TYR A 367 19.92 -17.06 -8.75
CA TYR A 367 18.49 -16.85 -8.85
C TYR A 367 17.72 -18.17 -8.95
N ALA A 368 18.09 -19.02 -9.90
CA ALA A 368 17.39 -20.28 -10.11
C ALA A 368 17.39 -21.16 -8.84
N SER A 369 18.54 -21.24 -8.16
CA SER A 369 18.68 -22.01 -6.92
C SER A 369 17.86 -21.43 -5.77
N LEU A 370 17.89 -20.10 -5.62
CA LEU A 370 17.14 -19.39 -4.59
C LEU A 370 15.63 -19.63 -4.78
N VAL A 371 15.07 -19.31 -5.93
CA VAL A 371 13.62 -19.38 -6.14
C VAL A 371 13.11 -20.81 -6.28
N GLU A 372 13.92 -21.77 -6.72
CA GLU A 372 13.58 -23.19 -6.68
C GLU A 372 13.33 -23.64 -5.24
N THR A 373 14.15 -23.20 -4.29
CA THR A 373 13.97 -23.52 -2.86
C THR A 373 12.66 -22.97 -2.33
N HIS A 374 12.32 -21.73 -2.66
CA HIS A 374 11.04 -21.11 -2.30
C HIS A 374 9.85 -21.86 -2.93
N ALA A 375 9.90 -22.10 -4.23
CA ALA A 375 8.84 -22.78 -4.96
C ALA A 375 8.58 -24.18 -4.39
N ARG A 376 9.63 -24.95 -4.09
CA ARG A 376 9.50 -26.28 -3.49
C ARG A 376 8.87 -26.25 -2.08
N ALA A 377 9.20 -25.24 -1.27
CA ALA A 377 8.56 -25.06 0.03
C ALA A 377 7.07 -24.74 -0.12
N MET A 378 6.71 -23.85 -1.04
CA MET A 378 5.33 -23.47 -1.35
C MET A 378 4.50 -24.65 -1.91
N LEU A 379 5.08 -25.48 -2.79
CA LEU A 379 4.43 -26.68 -3.35
C LEU A 379 4.13 -27.78 -2.31
N LYS A 380 4.86 -27.82 -1.21
CA LYS A 380 4.52 -28.74 -0.10
C LYS A 380 3.19 -28.37 0.56
N VAL A 381 2.81 -27.11 0.51
CA VAL A 381 1.53 -26.60 1.04
C VAL A 381 0.41 -26.80 0.01
N THR A 382 0.65 -26.38 -1.23
CA THR A 382 -0.32 -26.46 -2.33
C THR A 382 0.38 -26.98 -3.60
N PRO A 383 0.14 -28.24 -4.01
CA PRO A 383 0.90 -28.87 -5.10
C PRO A 383 0.64 -28.32 -6.51
N ASP A 384 -0.49 -27.64 -6.74
CA ASP A 384 -0.95 -27.19 -8.07
C ASP A 384 -0.76 -25.68 -8.29
N LEU A 385 0.22 -25.08 -7.63
CA LEU A 385 0.58 -23.68 -7.84
C LEU A 385 1.19 -23.46 -9.23
N LYS A 386 0.94 -22.27 -9.78
CA LYS A 386 1.48 -21.81 -11.05
C LYS A 386 2.50 -20.72 -10.78
N PHE A 387 3.77 -21.05 -10.97
CA PHE A 387 4.84 -20.10 -10.74
C PHE A 387 5.24 -19.36 -12.01
N VAL A 388 5.51 -18.07 -11.85
CA VAL A 388 6.08 -17.20 -12.87
C VAL A 388 7.46 -16.78 -12.41
N SER A 389 8.50 -17.12 -13.16
CA SER A 389 9.85 -16.64 -12.89
C SER A 389 10.01 -15.18 -13.30
N SER A 390 10.79 -14.41 -12.55
CA SER A 390 10.98 -12.97 -12.78
C SER A 390 12.45 -12.60 -12.59
N GLY A 391 13.15 -12.45 -13.70
CA GLY A 391 14.54 -12.02 -13.76
C GLY A 391 14.73 -10.85 -14.73
N PRO A 392 15.97 -10.47 -15.06
CA PRO A 392 16.27 -9.42 -16.02
C PRO A 392 16.04 -9.91 -17.47
N TYR A 393 14.83 -10.33 -17.76
CA TYR A 393 14.43 -10.79 -19.09
C TYR A 393 14.00 -9.62 -19.98
N PRO A 394 14.27 -9.64 -21.31
CA PRO A 394 15.04 -10.66 -22.04
C PRO A 394 16.56 -10.51 -21.83
N ASN A 395 17.21 -11.58 -21.41
CA ASN A 395 18.66 -11.69 -21.31
C ASN A 395 19.05 -13.13 -21.65
N GLN A 396 19.93 -13.31 -22.64
CA GLN A 396 20.23 -14.65 -23.18
C GLN A 396 20.85 -15.60 -22.15
N GLU A 397 21.75 -15.10 -21.31
CA GLU A 397 22.38 -15.91 -20.26
C GLU A 397 21.36 -16.39 -19.23
N TRP A 398 20.44 -15.50 -18.82
CA TRP A 398 19.35 -15.85 -17.92
C TRP A 398 18.38 -16.82 -18.54
N VAL A 399 18.07 -16.69 -19.84
CA VAL A 399 17.27 -17.67 -20.59
C VAL A 399 17.94 -19.04 -20.58
N ASP A 400 19.24 -19.08 -20.88
CA ASP A 400 19.97 -20.34 -21.00
C ASP A 400 20.17 -21.06 -19.67
N VAL A 401 20.33 -20.36 -18.61
CA VAL A 401 20.59 -20.94 -17.29
C VAL A 401 19.32 -21.00 -16.44
N SER A 402 18.76 -19.83 -16.06
CA SER A 402 17.67 -19.80 -15.09
C SER A 402 16.38 -20.37 -15.64
N ILE A 403 16.01 -20.01 -16.86
CA ILE A 403 14.75 -20.51 -17.45
C ILE A 403 14.82 -22.02 -17.65
N LYS A 404 15.90 -22.56 -18.19
CA LYS A 404 16.05 -24.03 -18.38
C LYS A 404 15.98 -24.80 -17.07
N LYS A 405 16.61 -24.27 -16.01
CA LYS A 405 16.55 -24.89 -14.68
C LYS A 405 15.18 -24.82 -14.06
N LEU A 406 14.49 -23.71 -14.23
CA LEU A 406 13.19 -23.45 -13.60
C LEU A 406 12.00 -24.03 -14.39
N ALA A 407 12.15 -24.32 -15.70
CA ALA A 407 11.04 -24.79 -16.53
C ALA A 407 10.22 -25.96 -15.92
N PRO A 408 10.81 -26.94 -15.22
CA PRO A 408 10.05 -28.02 -14.61
C PRO A 408 9.14 -27.57 -13.44
N ILE A 409 9.41 -26.44 -12.81
CA ILE A 409 8.69 -25.96 -11.62
C ILE A 409 7.98 -24.63 -11.87
N ALA A 410 8.56 -23.75 -12.69
CA ALA A 410 8.04 -22.44 -13.03
C ALA A 410 8.05 -22.27 -14.57
N PRO A 411 7.05 -22.83 -15.28
CA PRO A 411 7.02 -22.84 -16.74
C PRO A 411 6.65 -21.48 -17.37
N TYR A 412 6.28 -20.50 -16.56
CA TYR A 412 5.93 -19.16 -17.01
C TYR A 412 7.03 -18.16 -16.70
N VAL A 413 7.20 -17.18 -17.57
CA VAL A 413 8.24 -16.14 -17.48
C VAL A 413 7.60 -14.77 -17.57
N SER A 414 8.01 -13.88 -16.70
CA SER A 414 7.65 -12.47 -16.75
C SER A 414 8.71 -11.69 -17.50
N LEU A 415 8.36 -11.09 -18.63
CA LEU A 415 9.25 -10.22 -19.41
C LEU A 415 8.96 -8.77 -19.06
N HIS A 416 9.99 -8.05 -18.67
CA HIS A 416 9.93 -6.63 -18.35
C HIS A 416 10.83 -5.88 -19.34
N THR A 417 10.23 -5.30 -20.36
CA THR A 417 10.95 -4.54 -21.37
C THR A 417 10.54 -3.08 -21.31
N TYR A 418 11.54 -2.21 -21.17
CA TYR A 418 11.36 -0.77 -21.22
C TYR A 418 12.07 -0.23 -22.45
N ASN A 419 11.33 0.45 -23.30
CA ASN A 419 11.89 1.07 -24.48
C ASN A 419 11.80 2.59 -24.29
N SER A 420 12.96 3.24 -24.34
CA SER A 420 13.04 4.70 -24.32
C SER A 420 12.76 5.21 -25.72
N VAL A 421 11.61 5.79 -25.92
CA VAL A 421 11.27 6.56 -27.13
C VAL A 421 11.56 8.01 -26.84
N HIS A 422 12.16 8.73 -27.82
CA HIS A 422 12.25 10.17 -27.73
C HIS A 422 10.84 10.75 -27.88
N TRP A 423 10.25 11.14 -26.76
CA TRP A 423 8.90 11.70 -26.71
C TRP A 423 8.92 13.14 -27.20
N ASP A 424 8.81 13.36 -28.52
CA ASP A 424 8.60 14.66 -29.10
C ASP A 424 7.20 14.77 -29.70
N PHE A 425 6.27 15.25 -28.89
CA PHE A 425 4.90 15.51 -29.32
C PHE A 425 4.68 16.96 -29.77
N THR A 426 5.74 17.74 -29.86
CA THR A 426 5.65 19.16 -30.17
C THR A 426 5.66 19.42 -31.68
N SER A 427 6.09 18.46 -32.48
CA SER A 427 6.12 18.53 -33.93
C SER A 427 5.49 17.31 -34.61
N PRO A 428 4.91 17.44 -35.82
CA PRO A 428 4.43 16.27 -36.56
C PRO A 428 5.50 15.25 -36.86
N GLU A 429 6.71 15.70 -37.16
CA GLU A 429 7.88 14.84 -37.41
C GLU A 429 8.33 14.10 -36.16
N GLY A 430 8.25 14.72 -34.99
CA GLY A 430 8.50 14.12 -33.69
C GLY A 430 7.48 13.02 -33.37
N MET A 431 6.20 13.30 -33.57
CA MET A 431 5.12 12.31 -33.40
C MET A 431 5.27 11.14 -34.36
N GLU A 432 5.60 11.37 -35.62
CA GLU A 432 5.83 10.30 -36.59
C GLU A 432 7.02 9.43 -36.19
N ARG A 433 8.10 10.02 -35.69
CA ARG A 433 9.27 9.31 -35.17
C ARG A 433 8.89 8.43 -33.99
N CYS A 434 8.20 9.00 -32.99
CA CYS A 434 7.71 8.24 -31.83
C CYS A 434 6.86 7.04 -32.26
N TYR A 435 5.92 7.25 -33.17
CA TYR A 435 5.07 6.20 -33.69
C TYR A 435 5.87 5.09 -34.40
N ASN A 436 6.81 5.46 -35.26
CA ASN A 436 7.65 4.52 -35.98
C ASN A 436 8.56 3.72 -35.06
N GLU A 437 9.10 4.35 -34.01
CA GLU A 437 9.89 3.67 -32.99
C GLU A 437 9.02 2.65 -32.21
N MET A 438 7.83 3.06 -31.76
CA MET A 438 6.91 2.18 -31.04
C MET A 438 6.51 0.93 -31.87
N ILE A 439 6.27 1.09 -33.19
CA ILE A 439 5.93 -0.04 -34.06
C ILE A 439 7.12 -1.00 -34.27
N ARG A 440 8.35 -0.47 -34.33
CA ARG A 440 9.55 -1.28 -34.56
C ARG A 440 10.01 -2.04 -33.31
N MET A 441 9.65 -1.58 -32.13
CA MET A 441 10.05 -2.20 -30.86
C MET A 441 9.76 -3.70 -30.77
N PRO A 442 8.57 -4.20 -31.11
CA PRO A 442 8.27 -5.62 -31.03
C PRO A 442 9.05 -6.50 -32.02
N ILE A 443 9.76 -5.89 -32.98
CA ILE A 443 10.49 -6.60 -34.03
C ILE A 443 11.95 -6.83 -33.63
N HIS A 444 12.47 -6.05 -32.67
CA HIS A 444 13.88 -6.08 -32.26
C HIS A 444 14.11 -6.67 -30.87
N ASN A 445 13.06 -7.01 -30.13
CA ASN A 445 13.07 -7.72 -28.86
C ASN A 445 12.47 -9.13 -29.06
#